data_dcdcdfc03f81a2e0cf02f1d49f35b8e4
#
_entry.id   dcdcdfc03f81a2e0cf02f1d49f35b8e4
#
_cell.length_a   1.000
_cell.length_b   1.000
_cell.length_c   1.000
_cell.angle_alpha   90.00
_cell.angle_beta   90.00
_cell.angle_gamma   90.00
#
_symmetry.space_group_name_H-M   'P 1'
#
loop_
_entity.id
_entity.type
_entity.pdbx_description
1 polymer ?
#
loop_
_entity_poly.entity_id
_entity_poly.type
_entity_poly.pdbx_seq_one_letter_code
_entity_poly.pdbx_strand_id
1 'polypeptide(L)'
;MKNIYLLLTLVGVMLTSTISDVSAQRTPSYTINDHGYCDQHLTINVTQPCAHQDTTAPYKVGDYYNENGKQGVVFEVSDGGRHGKIVSLDEAYLQWCTDKQSDKGIALGLTNKSDGKANTDKVMQRGDSDQYLAFVWCRNKGADWYLPAVDELIAINSNNSAINSTLAEYNAELIKGYYWSSTEYEDDPKFCVWIVVMSSGVFTPIGSKYYPNYVRAVSAF
;
A
#
# COMPACT_ATOMS: atom_id res chain seq x y z
N MET A 1 25.36 52.71 26.40
CA MET A 1 24.52 51.81 27.23
C MET A 1 23.03 51.77 26.87
N LYS A 2 22.58 52.40 25.78
CA LYS A 2 21.15 52.42 25.42
C LYS A 2 20.74 51.42 24.30
N ASN A 3 21.68 50.75 23.65
CA ASN A 3 21.38 49.93 22.50
C ASN A 3 21.31 48.41 22.75
N ILE A 4 21.64 47.97 23.97
CA ILE A 4 21.67 46.53 24.32
C ILE A 4 20.28 45.97 24.58
N TYR A 5 19.34 46.81 25.05
CA TYR A 5 18.00 46.34 25.40
C TYR A 5 17.05 46.17 24.19
N LEU A 6 17.37 46.82 23.07
CA LEU A 6 16.48 46.75 21.87
C LEU A 6 16.75 45.49 21.05
N LEU A 7 17.93 44.90 21.11
CA LEU A 7 18.28 43.70 20.35
C LEU A 7 17.74 42.41 20.98
N LEU A 8 17.60 42.38 22.30
CA LEU A 8 17.08 41.21 23.02
C LEU A 8 15.58 40.98 22.82
N THR A 9 14.81 42.02 22.54
CA THR A 9 13.37 41.90 22.28
C THR A 9 13.03 41.44 20.88
N LEU A 10 13.91 41.69 19.89
CA LEU A 10 13.65 41.22 18.51
C LEU A 10 13.96 39.74 18.30
N VAL A 11 14.92 39.18 19.04
CA VAL A 11 15.29 37.76 18.96
C VAL A 11 14.23 36.86 19.62
N GLY A 12 13.55 37.40 20.63
CA GLY A 12 12.49 36.64 21.33
C GLY A 12 11.22 36.42 20.52
N VAL A 13 10.92 37.29 19.54
CA VAL A 13 9.66 37.23 18.80
C VAL A 13 9.74 36.31 17.58
N MET A 14 10.91 36.04 17.03
CA MET A 14 11.06 35.14 15.88
C MET A 14 11.12 33.64 16.24
N LEU A 15 11.15 33.30 17.53
CA LEU A 15 11.25 31.90 17.99
C LEU A 15 9.91 31.30 18.39
N THR A 16 8.82 32.04 18.27
CA THR A 16 7.49 31.56 18.70
C THR A 16 6.55 31.12 17.58
N SER A 17 6.97 31.17 16.31
CA SER A 17 6.16 30.64 15.24
C SER A 17 6.71 29.30 14.77
N THR A 18 5.94 28.27 15.02
CA THR A 18 5.99 26.94 14.40
C THR A 18 7.12 25.99 14.79
N ILE A 19 7.23 25.60 16.06
CA ILE A 19 7.67 24.25 16.39
C ILE A 19 6.89 23.84 17.67
N SER A 20 5.70 23.37 17.50
CA SER A 20 5.05 22.47 18.43
C SER A 20 5.66 21.10 18.23
N ASP A 21 6.07 20.47 19.32
CA ASP A 21 6.54 19.08 19.42
C ASP A 21 7.99 18.77 19.02
N VAL A 22 8.93 19.45 19.65
CA VAL A 22 10.25 18.85 19.85
C VAL A 22 10.59 18.95 21.33
N SER A 23 10.52 17.85 22.05
CA SER A 23 10.91 17.71 23.45
C SER A 23 12.43 17.68 23.64
N ALA A 24 13.17 18.45 22.85
CA ALA A 24 14.59 18.67 23.04
C ALA A 24 14.77 20.00 23.76
N GLN A 25 15.24 19.98 24.99
CA GLN A 25 15.68 21.19 25.69
C GLN A 25 16.83 21.83 24.93
N ARG A 26 16.57 22.98 24.32
CA ARG A 26 17.59 23.81 23.67
C ARG A 26 18.14 24.78 24.70
N THR A 27 19.37 24.60 25.16
CA THR A 27 20.11 25.60 25.90
C THR A 27 21.03 26.36 24.94
N PRO A 28 20.76 27.61 24.63
CA PRO A 28 21.70 28.42 23.85
C PRO A 28 22.93 28.71 24.72
N SER A 29 24.11 28.45 24.19
CA SER A 29 25.36 28.90 24.78
C SER A 29 25.89 30.11 24.02
N TYR A 30 26.35 31.13 24.74
CA TYR A 30 26.90 32.34 24.16
C TYR A 30 28.37 32.44 24.57
N THR A 31 29.23 32.73 23.63
CA THR A 31 30.64 33.07 23.89
C THR A 31 30.87 34.52 23.46
N ILE A 32 31.46 35.34 24.35
CA ILE A 32 31.84 36.71 24.04
C ILE A 32 33.32 36.69 23.68
N ASN A 33 33.66 37.15 22.47
CA ASN A 33 35.07 37.29 22.07
C ASN A 33 35.66 38.61 22.60
N ASP A 34 36.99 38.75 22.55
CA ASP A 34 37.74 39.89 23.07
C ASP A 34 37.39 41.24 22.44
N HIS A 35 36.53 41.26 21.41
CA HIS A 35 36.07 42.46 20.71
C HIS A 35 34.62 42.82 21.03
N GLY A 36 33.97 42.10 21.94
CA GLY A 36 32.60 42.39 22.38
C GLY A 36 31.49 41.99 21.37
N TYR A 37 31.82 41.18 20.38
CA TYR A 37 30.82 40.59 19.46
C TYR A 37 30.34 39.24 19.98
N CYS A 38 29.05 39.04 19.90
CA CYS A 38 28.42 37.79 20.28
C CYS A 38 28.33 36.86 19.09
N ASP A 39 29.16 35.82 19.05
CA ASP A 39 29.03 34.75 18.08
C ASP A 39 27.97 33.72 18.56
N GLN A 40 26.91 33.60 17.82
CA GLN A 40 25.88 32.60 18.11
C GLN A 40 26.30 31.25 17.55
N HIS A 41 26.83 30.38 18.38
CA HIS A 41 27.00 28.98 18.09
C HIS A 41 25.79 28.20 18.63
N LEU A 42 24.89 27.77 17.75
CA LEU A 42 23.81 26.86 18.13
C LEU A 42 24.36 25.43 18.13
N THR A 43 24.79 24.93 19.28
CA THR A 43 25.15 23.51 19.43
C THR A 43 23.87 22.73 19.76
N ILE A 44 23.38 21.95 18.81
CA ILE A 44 22.27 21.02 19.07
C ILE A 44 22.90 19.70 19.54
N ASN A 45 22.86 19.45 20.83
CA ASN A 45 23.18 18.12 21.36
C ASN A 45 21.98 17.19 21.14
N VAL A 46 22.00 16.45 20.05
CA VAL A 46 21.00 15.37 19.80
C VAL A 46 21.49 14.15 20.59
N THR A 47 21.00 13.99 21.80
CA THR A 47 21.32 12.84 22.67
C THR A 47 20.40 11.62 22.46
N GLN A 48 19.42 11.72 21.56
CA GLN A 48 18.61 10.57 21.14
C GLN A 48 18.66 10.45 19.63
N PRO A 49 18.76 9.22 19.09
CA PRO A 49 18.49 9.02 17.68
C PRO A 49 17.08 9.55 17.42
N CYS A 50 16.95 10.46 16.45
CA CYS A 50 15.66 10.84 15.94
C CYS A 50 14.98 9.55 15.48
N ALA A 51 14.07 9.01 16.28
CA ALA A 51 13.07 8.15 15.72
C ALA A 51 12.41 9.02 14.65
N HIS A 52 12.54 8.63 13.39
CA HIS A 52 11.71 9.18 12.33
C HIS A 52 10.28 8.96 12.82
N GLN A 53 9.68 9.96 13.44
CA GLN A 53 8.25 9.99 13.58
C GLN A 53 7.75 10.19 12.15
N ASP A 54 7.19 9.14 11.61
CA ASP A 54 6.42 9.18 10.41
C ASP A 54 5.31 10.22 10.63
N THR A 55 5.48 11.40 10.02
CA THR A 55 4.58 12.55 10.23
C THR A 55 3.37 12.48 9.29
N THR A 56 3.27 11.43 8.49
CA THR A 56 2.10 11.17 7.65
C THR A 56 0.93 10.73 8.54
N ALA A 57 -0.22 11.35 8.34
CA ALA A 57 -1.44 10.89 8.99
C ALA A 57 -1.70 9.41 8.62
N PRO A 58 -2.07 8.56 9.57
CA PRO A 58 -2.29 7.15 9.28
C PRO A 58 -3.39 6.97 8.23
N TYR A 59 -3.16 6.05 7.30
CA TYR A 59 -4.13 5.72 6.26
C TYR A 59 -5.36 5.04 6.84
N LYS A 60 -6.48 5.21 6.15
CA LYS A 60 -7.77 4.54 6.42
C LYS A 60 -8.24 3.82 5.17
N VAL A 61 -9.10 2.85 5.36
CA VAL A 61 -9.77 2.18 4.25
C VAL A 61 -10.55 3.21 3.42
N GLY A 62 -10.35 3.17 2.12
CA GLY A 62 -10.89 4.13 1.16
C GLY A 62 -9.94 5.27 0.80
N ASP A 63 -8.85 5.49 1.53
CA ASP A 63 -7.89 6.55 1.20
C ASP A 63 -7.14 6.23 -0.10
N TYR A 64 -6.83 7.28 -0.86
CA TYR A 64 -5.93 7.17 -1.99
C TYR A 64 -4.48 7.11 -1.49
N TYR A 65 -3.77 6.08 -1.90
CA TYR A 65 -2.35 5.89 -1.61
C TYR A 65 -1.51 6.25 -2.83
N ASN A 66 -0.46 7.07 -2.64
CA ASN A 66 0.48 7.45 -3.68
C ASN A 66 1.87 7.70 -3.10
N GLU A 67 2.55 6.63 -2.73
CA GLU A 67 3.90 6.69 -2.17
C GLU A 67 4.78 5.55 -2.70
N ASN A 68 6.09 5.74 -2.65
CA ASN A 68 7.08 4.73 -3.03
C ASN A 68 6.88 4.16 -4.44
N GLY A 69 6.35 4.98 -5.37
CA GLY A 69 6.06 4.55 -6.74
C GLY A 69 4.85 3.63 -6.89
N LYS A 70 4.04 3.46 -5.85
CA LYS A 70 2.80 2.70 -5.87
C LYS A 70 1.60 3.66 -5.78
N GLN A 71 0.56 3.35 -6.56
CA GLN A 71 -0.71 4.07 -6.53
C GLN A 71 -1.87 3.08 -6.41
N GLY A 72 -2.83 3.41 -5.56
CA GLY A 72 -4.00 2.56 -5.35
C GLY A 72 -4.95 3.11 -4.30
N VAL A 73 -5.97 2.33 -3.96
CA VAL A 73 -6.92 2.65 -2.89
C VAL A 73 -6.73 1.67 -1.75
N VAL A 74 -6.63 2.17 -0.54
CA VAL A 74 -6.44 1.37 0.66
C VAL A 74 -7.70 0.54 0.94
N PHE A 75 -7.54 -0.77 1.08
CA PHE A 75 -8.66 -1.67 1.43
C PHE A 75 -8.47 -2.40 2.77
N GLU A 76 -7.26 -2.41 3.30
CA GLU A 76 -6.91 -3.02 4.59
C GLU A 76 -5.83 -2.18 5.26
N VAL A 77 -5.91 -2.00 6.58
CA VAL A 77 -4.92 -1.30 7.39
C VAL A 77 -4.54 -2.11 8.63
N SER A 78 -3.31 -1.94 9.05
CA SER A 78 -2.75 -2.50 10.29
C SER A 78 -1.87 -1.46 10.98
N ASP A 79 -1.45 -1.74 12.23
CA ASP A 79 -0.61 -0.85 13.02
C ASP A 79 -1.12 0.61 13.03
N GLY A 80 -2.43 0.77 13.27
CA GLY A 80 -3.06 2.09 13.32
C GLY A 80 -3.03 2.86 11.99
N GLY A 81 -2.93 2.18 10.85
CA GLY A 81 -2.90 2.78 9.51
C GLY A 81 -1.52 3.13 8.98
N ARG A 82 -0.45 2.69 9.65
CA ARG A 82 0.93 2.86 9.15
C ARG A 82 1.30 1.82 8.11
N HIS A 83 0.67 0.68 8.14
CA HIS A 83 0.81 -0.41 7.19
C HIS A 83 -0.56 -0.82 6.69
N GLY A 84 -0.59 -1.46 5.53
CA GLY A 84 -1.84 -1.92 4.96
C GLY A 84 -1.66 -2.51 3.58
N LYS A 85 -2.78 -2.61 2.88
CA LYS A 85 -2.81 -3.08 1.50
C LYS A 85 -3.65 -2.15 0.64
N ILE A 86 -3.20 -1.97 -0.59
CA ILE A 86 -3.87 -1.18 -1.62
C ILE A 86 -4.30 -2.07 -2.78
N VAL A 87 -5.41 -1.69 -3.41
CA VAL A 87 -5.87 -2.25 -4.68
C VAL A 87 -5.53 -1.27 -5.79
N SER A 88 -5.07 -1.77 -6.96
CA SER A 88 -4.68 -0.95 -8.11
C SER A 88 -5.85 -0.13 -8.67
N LEU A 89 -5.55 1.01 -9.30
CA LEU A 89 -6.55 1.87 -9.95
C LEU A 89 -7.11 1.26 -11.24
N ASP A 90 -6.30 0.50 -11.94
CA ASP A 90 -6.63 -0.16 -13.20
C ASP A 90 -6.96 -1.64 -12.99
N GLU A 91 -7.61 -2.21 -13.98
CA GLU A 91 -7.97 -3.62 -14.03
C GLU A 91 -7.78 -4.18 -15.43
N ALA A 92 -7.82 -5.50 -15.56
CA ALA A 92 -7.86 -6.19 -16.83
C ALA A 92 -8.97 -7.25 -16.85
N TYR A 93 -9.44 -7.60 -18.02
CA TYR A 93 -10.37 -8.70 -18.23
C TYR A 93 -9.67 -9.79 -19.06
N LEU A 94 -9.23 -10.86 -18.39
CA LEU A 94 -8.41 -11.89 -19.03
C LEU A 94 -8.54 -13.24 -18.31
N GLN A 95 -8.05 -14.30 -18.96
CA GLN A 95 -8.01 -15.64 -18.40
C GLN A 95 -7.00 -15.72 -17.23
N TRP A 96 -7.24 -16.65 -16.32
CA TRP A 96 -6.33 -16.95 -15.23
C TRP A 96 -4.98 -17.49 -15.72
N CYS A 97 -5.05 -18.39 -16.72
CA CYS A 97 -3.91 -18.91 -17.46
C CYS A 97 -4.27 -19.08 -18.94
N THR A 98 -3.29 -19.35 -19.80
CA THR A 98 -3.54 -19.63 -21.22
C THR A 98 -4.37 -20.91 -21.42
N ASP A 99 -5.08 -21.02 -22.54
CA ASP A 99 -5.85 -22.23 -22.90
C ASP A 99 -5.00 -23.49 -22.81
N LYS A 100 -3.79 -23.44 -23.38
CA LYS A 100 -2.84 -24.55 -23.34
C LYS A 100 -2.52 -25.02 -21.91
N GLN A 101 -2.47 -24.09 -20.96
CA GLN A 101 -2.17 -24.42 -19.56
C GLN A 101 -3.43 -24.89 -18.82
N SER A 102 -4.58 -24.33 -19.15
CA SER A 102 -5.87 -24.77 -18.64
C SER A 102 -6.18 -26.22 -19.08
N ASP A 103 -5.97 -26.53 -20.36
CA ASP A 103 -6.20 -27.88 -20.91
C ASP A 103 -5.34 -28.97 -20.24
N LYS A 104 -4.16 -28.62 -19.75
CA LYS A 104 -3.31 -29.57 -19.02
C LYS A 104 -3.87 -29.99 -17.66
N GLY A 105 -4.80 -29.21 -17.10
CA GLY A 105 -5.39 -29.49 -15.79
C GLY A 105 -4.35 -29.62 -14.69
N ILE A 106 -3.53 -28.57 -14.48
CA ILE A 106 -2.45 -28.57 -13.49
C ILE A 106 -2.91 -27.90 -12.21
N ALA A 107 -2.83 -28.62 -11.09
CA ALA A 107 -2.93 -28.03 -9.76
C ALA A 107 -1.55 -27.48 -9.35
N LEU A 108 -1.50 -26.23 -8.97
CA LEU A 108 -0.27 -25.55 -8.55
C LEU A 108 -0.04 -25.60 -7.03
N GLY A 109 -1.06 -26.05 -6.29
CA GLY A 109 -1.06 -26.05 -4.83
C GLY A 109 -1.10 -24.64 -4.24
N LEU A 110 -1.87 -23.74 -4.85
CA LEU A 110 -2.07 -22.38 -4.38
C LEU A 110 -3.21 -22.34 -3.35
N THR A 111 -2.92 -22.84 -2.16
CA THR A 111 -3.91 -23.06 -1.10
C THR A 111 -4.01 -21.93 -0.09
N ASN A 112 -3.16 -20.90 -0.20
CA ASN A 112 -3.21 -19.77 0.73
C ASN A 112 -4.43 -18.90 0.42
N LYS A 113 -5.33 -18.77 1.39
CA LYS A 113 -6.57 -18.00 1.24
C LYS A 113 -6.40 -16.52 1.61
N SER A 114 -5.36 -16.17 2.39
CA SER A 114 -5.15 -14.82 2.95
C SER A 114 -3.90 -14.11 2.48
N ASP A 115 -3.00 -14.79 1.78
CA ASP A 115 -1.74 -14.25 1.28
C ASP A 115 -1.59 -14.53 -0.22
N GLY A 116 -2.10 -13.61 -1.03
CA GLY A 116 -2.00 -13.68 -2.48
C GLY A 116 -0.58 -13.46 -2.98
N LYS A 117 0.26 -12.77 -2.20
CA LYS A 117 1.67 -12.59 -2.53
C LYS A 117 2.41 -13.93 -2.52
N ALA A 118 2.22 -14.73 -1.47
CA ALA A 118 2.83 -16.07 -1.39
C ALA A 118 2.38 -16.97 -2.55
N ASN A 119 1.09 -16.96 -2.90
CA ASN A 119 0.58 -17.68 -4.06
C ASN A 119 1.23 -17.18 -5.37
N THR A 120 1.28 -15.86 -5.55
CA THR A 120 1.87 -15.25 -6.76
C THR A 120 3.36 -15.55 -6.87
N ASP A 121 4.12 -15.42 -5.78
CA ASP A 121 5.55 -15.71 -5.76
C ASP A 121 5.83 -17.17 -6.15
N LYS A 122 4.99 -18.10 -5.70
CA LYS A 122 5.08 -19.52 -6.08
C LYS A 122 4.87 -19.73 -7.59
N VAL A 123 3.95 -19.01 -8.21
CA VAL A 123 3.72 -19.05 -9.66
C VAL A 123 4.90 -18.43 -10.41
N MET A 124 5.40 -17.27 -9.96
CA MET A 124 6.49 -16.56 -10.62
C MET A 124 7.84 -17.30 -10.58
N GLN A 125 8.02 -18.23 -9.65
CA GLN A 125 9.22 -19.10 -9.59
C GLN A 125 9.19 -20.26 -10.59
N ARG A 126 8.08 -20.48 -11.30
CA ARG A 126 7.95 -21.55 -12.27
C ARG A 126 8.59 -21.19 -13.60
N GLY A 127 9.13 -22.17 -14.29
CA GLY A 127 9.68 -21.99 -15.64
C GLY A 127 8.63 -21.72 -16.73
N ASP A 128 7.34 -21.91 -16.41
CA ASP A 128 6.19 -21.64 -17.28
C ASP A 128 5.31 -20.50 -16.73
N SER A 129 5.88 -19.61 -15.92
CA SER A 129 5.14 -18.51 -15.25
C SER A 129 4.47 -17.56 -16.22
N ASP A 130 5.01 -17.40 -17.41
CA ASP A 130 4.45 -16.60 -18.52
C ASP A 130 3.08 -17.08 -19.01
N GLN A 131 2.73 -18.33 -18.69
CA GLN A 131 1.44 -18.92 -19.06
C GLN A 131 0.30 -18.57 -18.08
N TYR A 132 0.60 -17.93 -16.94
CA TYR A 132 -0.37 -17.57 -15.91
C TYR A 132 -0.72 -16.09 -15.99
N LEU A 133 -1.59 -15.75 -16.94
CA LEU A 133 -1.84 -14.38 -17.41
C LEU A 133 -2.25 -13.41 -16.30
N ALA A 134 -3.12 -13.83 -15.39
CA ALA A 134 -3.60 -13.01 -14.27
C ALA A 134 -2.46 -12.62 -13.32
N PHE A 135 -1.55 -13.55 -13.06
CA PHE A 135 -0.38 -13.32 -12.19
C PHE A 135 0.66 -12.41 -12.87
N VAL A 136 0.94 -12.70 -14.15
CA VAL A 136 1.87 -11.87 -14.95
C VAL A 136 1.39 -10.44 -15.04
N TRP A 137 0.08 -10.23 -15.29
CA TRP A 137 -0.48 -8.88 -15.35
C TRP A 137 -0.27 -8.11 -14.05
N CYS A 138 -0.54 -8.74 -12.90
CA CYS A 138 -0.29 -8.11 -11.60
C CYS A 138 1.19 -7.81 -11.39
N ARG A 139 2.07 -8.77 -11.66
CA ARG A 139 3.51 -8.65 -11.45
C ARG A 139 4.17 -7.62 -12.35
N ASN A 140 3.63 -7.35 -13.53
CA ASN A 140 4.13 -6.33 -14.45
C ASN A 140 3.98 -4.89 -13.91
N LYS A 141 3.19 -4.68 -12.86
CA LYS A 141 3.09 -3.39 -12.15
C LYS A 141 4.28 -3.13 -11.22
N GLY A 142 5.02 -4.18 -10.84
CA GLY A 142 6.15 -4.12 -9.93
C GLY A 142 6.29 -5.39 -9.11
N ALA A 143 7.47 -5.61 -8.54
CA ALA A 143 7.81 -6.83 -7.81
C ALA A 143 6.91 -7.13 -6.60
N ASP A 144 6.33 -6.08 -6.00
CA ASP A 144 5.45 -6.20 -4.83
C ASP A 144 3.97 -6.33 -5.17
N TRP A 145 3.59 -6.17 -6.45
CA TRP A 145 2.23 -6.33 -6.89
C TRP A 145 1.91 -7.80 -7.16
N TYR A 146 0.72 -8.25 -6.77
CA TYR A 146 0.32 -9.65 -6.85
C TYR A 146 -1.18 -9.82 -7.10
N LEU A 147 -1.58 -11.02 -7.53
CA LEU A 147 -2.97 -11.41 -7.65
C LEU A 147 -3.52 -11.71 -6.24
N PRO A 148 -4.57 -11.02 -5.78
CA PRO A 148 -5.10 -11.19 -4.43
C PRO A 148 -5.55 -12.63 -4.15
N ALA A 149 -5.40 -13.08 -2.92
CA ALA A 149 -6.03 -14.29 -2.42
C ALA A 149 -7.54 -14.07 -2.20
N VAL A 150 -8.29 -15.13 -1.99
CA VAL A 150 -9.77 -15.04 -1.87
C VAL A 150 -10.19 -14.17 -0.69
N ASP A 151 -9.54 -14.26 0.47
CA ASP A 151 -9.87 -13.44 1.65
C ASP A 151 -9.55 -11.95 1.43
N GLU A 152 -8.51 -11.64 0.65
CA GLU A 152 -8.19 -10.27 0.27
C GLU A 152 -9.25 -9.67 -0.65
N LEU A 153 -9.77 -10.45 -1.60
CA LEU A 153 -10.91 -10.04 -2.43
C LEU A 153 -12.18 -9.85 -1.58
N ILE A 154 -12.38 -10.67 -0.57
CA ILE A 154 -13.49 -10.53 0.39
C ILE A 154 -13.36 -9.22 1.16
N ALA A 155 -12.16 -8.86 1.62
CA ALA A 155 -11.90 -7.60 2.29
C ALA A 155 -12.16 -6.40 1.36
N ILE A 156 -11.74 -6.48 0.09
CA ILE A 156 -12.05 -5.47 -0.93
C ILE A 156 -13.57 -5.34 -1.13
N ASN A 157 -14.29 -6.47 -1.24
CA ASN A 157 -15.74 -6.47 -1.41
C ASN A 157 -16.47 -5.87 -0.20
N SER A 158 -16.03 -6.18 1.00
CA SER A 158 -16.60 -5.64 2.24
C SER A 158 -16.46 -4.11 2.34
N ASN A 159 -15.44 -3.56 1.70
CA ASN A 159 -15.13 -2.14 1.67
C ASN A 159 -15.43 -1.49 0.31
N ASN A 160 -16.14 -2.18 -0.58
CA ASN A 160 -16.33 -1.81 -1.98
C ASN A 160 -16.90 -0.39 -2.17
N SER A 161 -17.82 0.03 -1.31
CA SER A 161 -18.41 1.37 -1.40
C SER A 161 -17.37 2.49 -1.19
N ALA A 162 -16.54 2.38 -0.15
CA ALA A 162 -15.49 3.36 0.13
C ALA A 162 -14.42 3.36 -0.97
N ILE A 163 -14.00 2.17 -1.41
CA ILE A 163 -13.00 2.01 -2.47
C ILE A 163 -13.52 2.60 -3.79
N ASN A 164 -14.75 2.28 -4.19
CA ASN A 164 -15.35 2.79 -5.42
C ASN A 164 -15.59 4.30 -5.39
N SER A 165 -15.86 4.89 -4.23
CA SER A 165 -15.94 6.35 -4.10
C SER A 165 -14.62 7.00 -4.52
N THR A 166 -13.52 6.52 -3.99
CA THR A 166 -12.19 7.03 -4.32
C THR A 166 -11.79 6.71 -5.77
N LEU A 167 -12.07 5.50 -6.26
CA LEU A 167 -11.81 5.17 -7.68
C LEU A 167 -12.54 6.14 -8.62
N ALA A 168 -13.80 6.50 -8.32
CA ALA A 168 -14.57 7.47 -9.09
C ALA A 168 -13.93 8.86 -9.10
N GLU A 169 -13.41 9.34 -7.96
CA GLU A 169 -12.71 10.63 -7.84
C GLU A 169 -11.46 10.69 -8.74
N TYR A 170 -10.79 9.57 -8.93
CA TYR A 170 -9.60 9.45 -9.79
C TYR A 170 -9.90 8.99 -11.21
N ASN A 171 -11.19 8.98 -11.63
CA ASN A 171 -11.64 8.51 -12.93
C ASN A 171 -11.14 7.09 -13.29
N ALA A 172 -11.02 6.25 -12.27
CA ALA A 172 -10.62 4.85 -12.40
C ALA A 172 -11.85 3.94 -12.56
N GLU A 173 -11.64 2.74 -13.11
CA GLU A 173 -12.70 1.75 -13.26
C GLU A 173 -13.22 1.28 -11.90
N LEU A 174 -14.54 1.25 -11.75
CA LEU A 174 -15.19 0.82 -10.51
C LEU A 174 -15.13 -0.71 -10.38
N ILE A 175 -14.89 -1.17 -9.17
CA ILE A 175 -14.87 -2.60 -8.85
C ILE A 175 -16.30 -3.15 -8.92
N LYS A 176 -16.55 -4.00 -9.89
CA LYS A 176 -17.85 -4.68 -10.13
C LYS A 176 -17.65 -5.96 -10.94
N GLY A 177 -18.50 -6.95 -10.73
CA GLY A 177 -18.43 -8.22 -11.47
C GLY A 177 -17.57 -9.28 -10.78
N TYR A 178 -17.00 -10.18 -11.55
CA TYR A 178 -16.31 -11.37 -11.07
C TYR A 178 -14.80 -11.19 -11.13
N TYR A 179 -14.13 -11.37 -9.99
CA TYR A 179 -12.68 -11.20 -9.91
C TYR A 179 -11.97 -12.50 -9.61
N TRP A 180 -10.88 -12.74 -10.33
CA TRP A 180 -9.96 -13.83 -10.09
C TRP A 180 -9.24 -13.69 -8.75
N SER A 181 -9.23 -14.78 -7.97
CA SER A 181 -8.25 -14.91 -6.88
C SER A 181 -7.04 -15.72 -7.30
N SER A 182 -5.97 -15.63 -6.52
CA SER A 182 -4.81 -16.51 -6.65
C SER A 182 -5.01 -17.88 -5.99
N THR A 183 -6.13 -18.11 -5.31
CA THR A 183 -6.40 -19.30 -4.50
C THR A 183 -7.10 -20.37 -5.34
N GLU A 184 -6.49 -21.54 -5.49
CA GLU A 184 -7.14 -22.68 -6.14
C GLU A 184 -8.30 -23.20 -5.29
N TYR A 185 -9.35 -23.69 -6.00
CA TYR A 185 -10.48 -24.32 -5.35
C TYR A 185 -10.11 -25.74 -4.91
N GLU A 186 -10.28 -26.06 -3.65
CA GLU A 186 -9.76 -27.27 -3.03
C GLU A 186 -10.34 -28.58 -3.58
N ASP A 187 -11.60 -28.58 -4.03
CA ASP A 187 -12.25 -29.78 -4.57
C ASP A 187 -11.87 -30.05 -6.03
N ASP A 188 -11.47 -28.99 -6.77
CA ASP A 188 -11.00 -29.11 -8.16
C ASP A 188 -9.88 -28.11 -8.49
N PRO A 189 -8.72 -28.26 -7.86
CA PRO A 189 -7.60 -27.31 -8.02
C PRO A 189 -6.99 -27.34 -9.43
N LYS A 190 -7.28 -28.36 -10.21
CA LYS A 190 -6.78 -28.49 -11.59
C LYS A 190 -7.44 -27.50 -12.53
N PHE A 191 -8.74 -27.30 -12.40
CA PHE A 191 -9.53 -26.54 -13.37
C PHE A 191 -10.19 -25.29 -12.75
N CYS A 192 -10.32 -25.23 -11.41
CA CYS A 192 -11.09 -24.20 -10.73
C CYS A 192 -10.25 -23.41 -9.72
N VAL A 193 -10.61 -22.12 -9.59
CA VAL A 193 -10.09 -21.20 -8.58
C VAL A 193 -11.25 -20.47 -7.93
N TRP A 194 -11.03 -19.95 -6.73
CA TRP A 194 -11.98 -19.06 -6.08
C TRP A 194 -12.11 -17.76 -6.85
N ILE A 195 -13.34 -17.31 -7.04
CA ILE A 195 -13.69 -15.99 -7.54
C ILE A 195 -14.58 -15.27 -6.53
N VAL A 196 -14.58 -13.96 -6.57
CA VAL A 196 -15.46 -13.12 -5.76
C VAL A 196 -16.33 -12.25 -6.65
N VAL A 197 -17.63 -12.23 -6.37
CA VAL A 197 -18.61 -11.39 -7.07
C VAL A 197 -18.80 -10.10 -6.30
N MET A 198 -18.26 -9.02 -6.82
CA MET A 198 -18.14 -7.73 -6.12
C MET A 198 -19.45 -6.95 -5.97
N SER A 199 -20.55 -7.40 -6.51
CA SER A 199 -21.84 -6.69 -6.39
C SER A 199 -22.81 -7.31 -5.38
N SER A 200 -22.59 -8.56 -5.01
CA SER A 200 -23.54 -9.34 -4.18
C SER A 200 -22.95 -9.92 -2.91
N GLY A 201 -21.64 -9.83 -2.73
CA GLY A 201 -20.93 -10.50 -1.63
C GLY A 201 -21.00 -12.03 -1.68
N VAL A 202 -21.54 -12.59 -2.75
CA VAL A 202 -21.61 -14.03 -2.94
C VAL A 202 -20.25 -14.55 -3.36
N PHE A 203 -19.71 -15.46 -2.55
CA PHE A 203 -18.54 -16.26 -2.95
C PHE A 203 -19.04 -17.40 -3.81
N THR A 204 -18.50 -17.53 -5.00
CA THR A 204 -18.70 -18.74 -5.77
C THR A 204 -17.34 -19.42 -5.96
N PRO A 205 -17.23 -20.69 -5.56
CA PRO A 205 -15.97 -21.41 -5.67
C PRO A 205 -15.60 -21.80 -7.10
N ILE A 206 -16.38 -21.42 -8.11
CA ILE A 206 -16.31 -22.05 -9.43
C ILE A 206 -15.96 -21.00 -10.49
N GLY A 207 -14.73 -20.51 -10.46
CA GLY A 207 -14.11 -19.86 -11.60
C GLY A 207 -13.30 -20.89 -12.37
N SER A 208 -13.82 -21.38 -13.51
CA SER A 208 -13.00 -22.19 -14.41
C SER A 208 -11.84 -21.35 -14.95
N LYS A 209 -10.60 -21.82 -14.81
CA LYS A 209 -9.38 -21.14 -15.28
C LYS A 209 -9.42 -20.81 -16.79
N TYR A 210 -10.33 -21.42 -17.52
CA TYR A 210 -10.49 -21.29 -18.97
C TYR A 210 -11.19 -19.99 -19.38
N TYR A 211 -12.18 -19.52 -18.63
CA TYR A 211 -12.95 -18.32 -18.99
C TYR A 211 -12.30 -17.04 -18.46
N PRO A 212 -12.44 -15.90 -19.15
CA PRO A 212 -11.90 -14.65 -18.64
C PRO A 212 -12.76 -14.08 -17.50
N ASN A 213 -12.12 -13.43 -16.55
CA ASN A 213 -12.72 -12.63 -15.49
C ASN A 213 -11.87 -11.37 -15.22
N TYR A 214 -12.35 -10.48 -14.40
CA TYR A 214 -11.58 -9.31 -13.99
C TYR A 214 -10.40 -9.67 -13.11
N VAL A 215 -9.31 -8.94 -13.32
CA VAL A 215 -8.09 -8.98 -12.51
C VAL A 215 -7.81 -7.59 -11.99
N ARG A 216 -7.60 -7.48 -10.70
CA ARG A 216 -7.13 -6.26 -10.07
C ARG A 216 -5.98 -6.60 -9.12
N ALA A 217 -4.86 -5.92 -9.27
CA ALA A 217 -3.68 -6.22 -8.49
C ALA A 217 -3.76 -5.58 -7.10
N VAL A 218 -3.09 -6.19 -6.13
CA VAL A 218 -2.90 -5.65 -4.78
C VAL A 218 -1.42 -5.56 -4.42
N SER A 219 -1.09 -4.66 -3.50
CA SER A 219 0.26 -4.51 -2.95
C SER A 219 0.17 -4.07 -1.50
N ALA A 220 1.15 -4.48 -0.69
CA ALA A 220 1.31 -3.95 0.66
C ALA A 220 2.10 -2.62 0.67
N PHE A 221 1.90 -1.82 1.73
CA PHE A 221 2.65 -0.60 2.03
C PHE A 221 3.03 -0.53 3.51
#